data_d39ecf825875802c3282262dc6b54f09
#
_entry.id   d39ecf825875802c3282262dc6b54f09
#
_cell.length_a   1.000
_cell.length_b   1.000
_cell.length_c   1.000
_cell.angle_alpha   90.00
_cell.angle_beta   90.00
_cell.angle_gamma   90.00
#
_symmetry.space_group_name_H-M   'P 1'
#
loop_
_entity.id
_entity.type
_entity.pdbx_description
1 polymer ?
#
loop_
_entity_poly.entity_id
_entity_poly.type
_entity_poly.pdbx_seq_one_letter_code
_entity_poly.pdbx_strand_id
1 'polypeptide(L)'
;MRKTFDAELQELNYEMIDMAAAAEDAIDVVTESLASGDDAAAKSAVEMTRSMDQMERDIENRCLRLLLQQQPVARDLRTISAAMKMVTDLQRIGDQCANIAEISLLLKEQKQTRTLADIRPMSQKAGVLVKRAIFAYVNRDTEAAQAVIALDDEVDALFRTIKGELVELIAGNRDEADQAIDLIIIAKYLERIADHAVNIAQWAIFCVTGEILG
;
A
#
# COMPACT_ATOMS: atom_id res chain seq x y z
N MET A 1 23.10 -25.75 -10.60
CA MET A 1 23.23 -24.50 -9.82
C MET A 1 22.46 -23.34 -10.43
N ARG A 2 22.79 -22.82 -11.63
CA ARG A 2 22.07 -21.65 -12.22
C ARG A 2 20.56 -21.86 -12.40
N LYS A 3 20.14 -23.02 -12.94
CA LYS A 3 18.70 -23.33 -13.13
C LYS A 3 17.91 -23.36 -11.82
N THR A 4 18.53 -23.81 -10.73
CA THR A 4 17.89 -23.82 -9.40
C THR A 4 17.76 -22.40 -8.87
N PHE A 5 18.77 -21.56 -9.06
CA PHE A 5 18.72 -20.15 -8.69
C PHE A 5 17.66 -19.36 -9.47
N ASP A 6 17.60 -19.59 -10.80
CA ASP A 6 16.60 -18.91 -11.64
C ASP A 6 15.17 -19.33 -11.23
N ALA A 7 14.96 -20.58 -10.82
CA ALA A 7 13.68 -21.05 -10.30
C ALA A 7 13.32 -20.40 -8.96
N GLU A 8 14.28 -20.30 -8.01
CA GLU A 8 14.08 -19.64 -6.73
C GLU A 8 13.81 -18.12 -6.89
N LEU A 9 14.46 -17.48 -7.87
CA LEU A 9 14.20 -16.07 -8.18
C LEU A 9 12.82 -15.86 -8.79
N GLN A 10 12.34 -16.82 -9.57
CA GLN A 10 10.99 -16.81 -10.12
C GLN A 10 9.94 -17.01 -9.01
N GLU A 11 10.22 -17.88 -8.05
CA GLU A 11 9.35 -18.10 -6.89
C GLU A 11 9.26 -16.83 -6.02
N LEU A 12 10.39 -16.11 -5.83
CA LEU A 12 10.38 -14.81 -5.17
C LEU A 12 9.44 -13.82 -5.86
N ASN A 13 9.45 -13.78 -7.18
CA ASN A 13 8.53 -12.91 -7.92
C ASN A 13 7.06 -13.31 -7.72
N TYR A 14 6.74 -14.60 -7.66
CA TYR A 14 5.37 -15.05 -7.37
C TYR A 14 4.93 -14.66 -5.97
N GLU A 15 5.76 -14.87 -4.96
CA GLU A 15 5.46 -14.44 -3.58
C GLU A 15 5.25 -12.92 -3.48
N MET A 16 6.02 -12.13 -4.21
CA MET A 16 5.83 -10.66 -4.29
C MET A 16 4.48 -10.29 -4.93
N ILE A 17 4.07 -11.01 -5.98
CA ILE A 17 2.77 -10.81 -6.64
C ILE A 17 1.62 -11.18 -5.69
N ASP A 18 1.75 -12.31 -4.99
CA ASP A 18 0.72 -12.78 -4.04
C ASP A 18 0.55 -11.80 -2.88
N MET A 19 1.66 -11.27 -2.34
CA MET A 19 1.59 -10.26 -1.28
C MET A 19 1.01 -8.93 -1.77
N ALA A 20 1.29 -8.54 -3.02
CA ALA A 20 0.68 -7.38 -3.65
C ALA A 20 -0.84 -7.54 -3.81
N ALA A 21 -1.30 -8.72 -4.24
CA ALA A 21 -2.72 -9.04 -4.32
C ALA A 21 -3.39 -8.95 -2.94
N ALA A 22 -2.73 -9.46 -1.89
CA ALA A 22 -3.23 -9.33 -0.52
C ALA A 22 -3.34 -7.86 -0.07
N ALA A 23 -2.39 -7.00 -0.46
CA ALA A 23 -2.46 -5.57 -0.19
C ALA A 23 -3.62 -4.88 -0.94
N GLU A 24 -3.84 -5.22 -2.22
CA GLU A 24 -4.99 -4.73 -3.00
C GLU A 24 -6.31 -5.15 -2.35
N ASP A 25 -6.45 -6.42 -1.99
CA ASP A 25 -7.65 -6.95 -1.32
C ASP A 25 -7.91 -6.24 0.02
N ALA A 26 -6.86 -5.96 0.81
CA ALA A 26 -6.99 -5.24 2.06
C ALA A 26 -7.48 -3.79 1.85
N ILE A 27 -7.00 -3.10 0.81
CA ILE A 27 -7.47 -1.75 0.44
C ILE A 27 -8.94 -1.79 0.01
N ASP A 28 -9.34 -2.76 -0.80
CA ASP A 28 -10.72 -2.90 -1.26
C ASP A 28 -11.67 -3.20 -0.09
N VAL A 29 -11.30 -4.13 0.79
CA VAL A 29 -12.10 -4.50 1.97
C VAL A 29 -12.26 -3.32 2.93
N VAL A 30 -11.19 -2.57 3.20
CA VAL A 30 -11.28 -1.41 4.10
C VAL A 30 -12.08 -0.27 3.47
N THR A 31 -11.99 -0.08 2.15
CA THR A 31 -12.78 0.90 1.42
C THR A 31 -14.28 0.58 1.49
N GLU A 32 -14.63 -0.70 1.32
CA GLU A 32 -16.03 -1.14 1.44
C GLU A 32 -16.54 -1.03 2.88
N SER A 33 -15.70 -1.36 3.89
CA SER A 33 -16.03 -1.19 5.31
C SER A 33 -16.36 0.27 5.63
N LEU A 34 -15.56 1.22 5.14
CA LEU A 34 -15.82 2.65 5.31
C LEU A 34 -17.14 3.09 4.65
N ALA A 35 -17.46 2.52 3.49
CA ALA A 35 -18.66 2.90 2.74
C ALA A 35 -19.95 2.30 3.34
N SER A 36 -19.90 1.06 3.82
CA SER A 36 -21.07 0.30 4.32
C SER A 36 -21.23 0.36 5.84
N GLY A 37 -20.17 0.67 6.59
CA GLY A 37 -20.13 0.54 8.05
C GLY A 37 -20.16 -0.93 8.50
N ASP A 38 -19.64 -1.86 7.68
CA ASP A 38 -19.63 -3.30 7.98
C ASP A 38 -18.45 -3.69 8.89
N ASP A 39 -18.75 -4.06 10.14
CA ASP A 39 -17.79 -4.50 11.14
C ASP A 39 -17.07 -5.81 10.74
N ALA A 40 -17.73 -6.68 9.99
CA ALA A 40 -17.12 -7.93 9.55
C ALA A 40 -16.04 -7.65 8.51
N ALA A 41 -16.29 -6.71 7.59
CA ALA A 41 -15.28 -6.25 6.62
C ALA A 41 -14.08 -5.58 7.32
N ALA A 42 -14.32 -4.70 8.30
CA ALA A 42 -13.25 -4.09 9.07
C ALA A 42 -12.38 -5.12 9.81
N LYS A 43 -12.98 -6.09 10.49
CA LYS A 43 -12.25 -7.18 11.17
C LYS A 43 -11.47 -8.05 10.17
N SER A 44 -12.05 -8.33 9.00
CA SER A 44 -11.37 -9.07 7.93
C SER A 44 -10.12 -8.34 7.46
N ALA A 45 -10.16 -7.02 7.27
CA ALA A 45 -8.99 -6.23 6.90
C ALA A 45 -7.85 -6.36 7.93
N VAL A 46 -8.15 -6.34 9.23
CA VAL A 46 -7.15 -6.54 10.30
C VAL A 46 -6.54 -7.96 10.24
N GLU A 47 -7.34 -8.98 9.95
CA GLU A 47 -6.82 -10.36 9.82
C GLU A 47 -5.93 -10.52 8.58
N MET A 48 -6.28 -9.87 7.47
CA MET A 48 -5.47 -9.85 6.24
C MET A 48 -4.08 -9.28 6.51
N THR A 49 -3.96 -8.21 7.29
CA THR A 49 -2.67 -7.62 7.66
C THR A 49 -1.78 -8.63 8.39
N ARG A 50 -2.35 -9.44 9.30
CA ARG A 50 -1.57 -10.48 10.00
C ARG A 50 -1.02 -11.54 9.04
N SER A 51 -1.76 -11.87 7.98
CA SER A 51 -1.25 -12.79 6.96
C SER A 51 -0.12 -12.15 6.14
N MET A 52 -0.18 -10.86 5.87
CA MET A 52 0.87 -10.11 5.18
C MET A 52 2.17 -10.06 6.00
N ASP A 53 2.11 -9.98 7.33
CA ASP A 53 3.28 -10.10 8.21
C ASP A 53 4.00 -11.46 8.06
N GLN A 54 3.25 -12.52 7.82
CA GLN A 54 3.87 -13.83 7.57
C GLN A 54 4.47 -13.88 6.17
N MET A 55 3.79 -13.33 5.16
CA MET A 55 4.32 -13.25 3.79
C MET A 55 5.62 -12.42 3.74
N GLU A 56 5.68 -11.30 4.44
CA GLU A 56 6.90 -10.49 4.56
C GLU A 56 8.07 -11.35 5.06
N ARG A 57 7.89 -12.04 6.20
CA ARG A 57 8.94 -12.90 6.79
C ARG A 57 9.39 -14.01 5.83
N ASP A 58 8.46 -14.62 5.11
CA ASP A 58 8.76 -15.70 4.18
C ASP A 58 9.56 -15.20 2.98
N ILE A 59 9.18 -14.05 2.41
CA ILE A 59 9.88 -13.36 1.32
C ILE A 59 11.28 -12.92 1.76
N GLU A 60 11.42 -12.29 2.93
CA GLU A 60 12.73 -11.90 3.48
C GLU A 60 13.65 -13.10 3.67
N ASN A 61 13.13 -14.20 4.24
CA ASN A 61 13.88 -15.44 4.41
C ASN A 61 14.32 -16.03 3.07
N ARG A 62 13.49 -15.95 2.03
CA ARG A 62 13.85 -16.37 0.67
C ARG A 62 14.97 -15.47 0.11
N CYS A 63 14.84 -14.16 0.23
CA CYS A 63 15.87 -13.22 -0.20
C CYS A 63 17.22 -13.51 0.46
N LEU A 64 17.25 -13.75 1.79
CA LEU A 64 18.44 -14.10 2.52
C LEU A 64 19.05 -15.43 2.03
N ARG A 65 18.23 -16.46 1.79
CA ARG A 65 18.71 -17.74 1.22
C ARG A 65 19.34 -17.55 -0.15
N LEU A 66 18.73 -16.77 -1.04
CA LEU A 66 19.25 -16.47 -2.37
C LEU A 66 20.62 -15.77 -2.29
N LEU A 67 20.78 -14.82 -1.35
CA LEU A 67 22.05 -14.12 -1.14
C LEU A 67 23.15 -15.05 -0.61
N LEU A 68 22.83 -15.95 0.33
CA LEU A 68 23.79 -16.81 1.01
C LEU A 68 24.24 -18.02 0.16
N GLN A 69 23.33 -18.60 -0.62
CA GLN A 69 23.56 -19.89 -1.27
C GLN A 69 24.22 -19.78 -2.66
N GLN A 70 24.13 -18.63 -3.32
CA GLN A 70 24.36 -18.59 -4.76
C GLN A 70 25.01 -17.27 -5.20
N GLN A 71 26.10 -16.86 -4.83
CA GLN A 71 26.86 -15.69 -5.33
C GLN A 71 26.13 -14.94 -6.51
N PRO A 72 25.05 -14.18 -6.23
CA PRO A 72 24.24 -13.55 -7.28
C PRO A 72 25.07 -12.55 -8.09
N VAL A 73 24.87 -12.52 -9.41
CA VAL A 73 25.47 -11.48 -10.25
C VAL A 73 24.76 -10.13 -10.04
N ALA A 74 25.40 -9.04 -10.44
CA ALA A 74 24.94 -7.68 -10.15
C ALA A 74 23.44 -7.44 -10.43
N ARG A 75 22.89 -8.01 -11.51
CA ARG A 75 21.47 -7.90 -11.85
C ARG A 75 20.58 -8.65 -10.85
N ASP A 76 20.98 -9.86 -10.48
CA ASP A 76 20.21 -10.70 -9.55
C ASP A 76 20.22 -10.06 -8.16
N LEU A 77 21.37 -9.50 -7.75
CA LEU A 77 21.50 -8.77 -6.50
C LEU A 77 20.56 -7.57 -6.41
N ARG A 78 20.43 -6.79 -7.51
CA ARG A 78 19.48 -5.68 -7.56
C ARG A 78 18.05 -6.14 -7.39
N THR A 79 17.65 -7.22 -8.08
CA THR A 79 16.30 -7.77 -7.96
C THR A 79 15.98 -8.20 -6.52
N ILE A 80 16.90 -8.94 -5.87
CA ILE A 80 16.71 -9.39 -4.48
C ILE A 80 16.68 -8.19 -3.52
N SER A 81 17.59 -7.22 -3.70
CA SER A 81 17.62 -6.03 -2.84
C SER A 81 16.37 -5.17 -2.97
N ALA A 82 15.84 -5.02 -4.19
CA ALA A 82 14.58 -4.32 -4.41
C ALA A 82 13.40 -5.08 -3.78
N ALA A 83 13.32 -6.40 -3.96
CA ALA A 83 12.27 -7.22 -3.33
C ALA A 83 12.25 -7.07 -1.81
N MET A 84 13.42 -7.08 -1.14
CA MET A 84 13.53 -6.85 0.31
C MET A 84 13.01 -5.47 0.76
N LYS A 85 13.13 -4.45 -0.08
CA LYS A 85 12.59 -3.12 0.21
C LYS A 85 11.10 -3.03 -0.06
N MET A 86 10.67 -3.56 -1.20
CA MET A 86 9.27 -3.54 -1.61
C MET A 86 8.38 -4.36 -0.67
N VAL A 87 8.87 -5.48 -0.14
CA VAL A 87 8.09 -6.32 0.78
C VAL A 87 7.75 -5.54 2.06
N THR A 88 8.68 -4.74 2.57
CA THR A 88 8.43 -3.86 3.71
C THR A 88 7.40 -2.76 3.38
N ASP A 89 7.46 -2.17 2.17
CA ASP A 89 6.45 -1.20 1.75
C ASP A 89 5.05 -1.86 1.61
N LEU A 90 4.96 -3.08 1.10
CA LEU A 90 3.70 -3.84 1.02
C LEU A 90 3.14 -4.15 2.42
N GLN A 91 3.99 -4.58 3.36
CA GLN A 91 3.57 -4.80 4.75
C GLN A 91 3.06 -3.51 5.37
N ARG A 92 3.73 -2.36 5.14
CA ARG A 92 3.28 -1.05 5.61
C ARG A 92 1.92 -0.65 5.04
N ILE A 93 1.63 -0.97 3.78
CA ILE A 93 0.30 -0.76 3.21
C ILE A 93 -0.75 -1.55 4.00
N GLY A 94 -0.47 -2.81 4.34
CA GLY A 94 -1.34 -3.62 5.21
C GLY A 94 -1.57 -2.94 6.57
N ASP A 95 -0.52 -2.47 7.24
CA ASP A 95 -0.62 -1.75 8.52
C ASP A 95 -1.55 -0.53 8.41
N GLN A 96 -1.44 0.26 7.31
CA GLN A 96 -2.33 1.41 7.13
C GLN A 96 -3.79 0.95 6.95
N CYS A 97 -4.04 -0.14 6.20
CA CYS A 97 -5.38 -0.72 6.06
C CYS A 97 -5.96 -1.17 7.41
N ALA A 98 -5.17 -1.83 8.26
CA ALA A 98 -5.60 -2.20 9.61
C ALA A 98 -5.97 -0.97 10.46
N ASN A 99 -5.14 0.07 10.44
CA ASN A 99 -5.41 1.32 11.16
C ASN A 99 -6.71 2.00 10.68
N ILE A 100 -6.95 2.03 9.36
CA ILE A 100 -8.20 2.56 8.79
C ILE A 100 -9.39 1.71 9.26
N ALA A 101 -9.25 0.38 9.24
CA ALA A 101 -10.30 -0.53 9.68
C ALA A 101 -10.66 -0.33 11.16
N GLU A 102 -9.67 -0.17 12.04
CA GLU A 102 -9.88 0.10 13.46
C GLU A 102 -10.65 1.41 13.68
N ILE A 103 -10.29 2.48 12.97
CA ILE A 103 -11.01 3.76 13.06
C ILE A 103 -12.42 3.64 12.49
N SER A 104 -12.62 2.87 11.40
CA SER A 104 -13.94 2.68 10.80
C SER A 104 -14.94 2.04 11.77
N LEU A 105 -14.47 1.16 12.66
CA LEU A 105 -15.29 0.57 13.73
C LEU A 105 -15.77 1.62 14.75
N LEU A 106 -14.96 2.64 15.04
CA LEU A 106 -15.30 3.74 15.94
C LEU A 106 -16.30 4.70 15.30
N LEU A 107 -16.15 4.97 14.00
CA LEU A 107 -17.02 5.90 13.26
C LEU A 107 -18.47 5.45 13.17
N LYS A 108 -18.75 4.15 13.22
CA LYS A 108 -20.10 3.59 13.12
C LYS A 108 -21.04 4.05 14.25
N GLU A 109 -20.52 4.31 15.43
CA GLU A 109 -21.31 4.77 16.58
C GLU A 109 -21.72 6.24 16.43
N GLN A 110 -21.19 6.96 15.45
CA GLN A 110 -21.41 8.37 15.21
C GLN A 110 -22.32 8.56 13.98
N LYS A 111 -23.11 9.64 13.95
CA LYS A 111 -23.94 9.97 12.77
C LYS A 111 -23.03 10.25 11.57
N GLN A 112 -23.27 9.53 10.46
CA GLN A 112 -22.48 9.68 9.23
C GLN A 112 -22.48 11.14 8.73
N THR A 113 -21.30 11.71 8.63
CA THR A 113 -21.06 13.04 8.05
C THR A 113 -20.91 12.94 6.53
N ARG A 114 -21.31 13.99 5.82
CA ARG A 114 -21.32 14.08 4.35
C ARG A 114 -19.95 13.82 3.69
N THR A 115 -18.86 13.97 4.42
CA THR A 115 -17.46 13.92 3.98
C THR A 115 -16.93 12.52 3.65
N LEU A 116 -17.65 11.44 4.01
CA LEU A 116 -17.28 10.08 3.59
C LEU A 116 -17.30 9.90 2.05
N ALA A 117 -18.05 10.76 1.32
CA ALA A 117 -18.12 10.70 -0.14
C ALA A 117 -16.78 10.97 -0.81
N ASP A 118 -15.90 11.80 -0.20
CA ASP A 118 -14.63 12.22 -0.81
C ASP A 118 -13.46 11.29 -0.46
N ILE A 119 -13.57 10.51 0.63
CA ILE A 119 -12.56 9.51 1.02
C ILE A 119 -12.55 8.34 0.05
N ARG A 120 -13.70 7.93 -0.48
CA ARG A 120 -13.80 6.80 -1.43
C ARG A 120 -13.00 7.01 -2.71
N PRO A 121 -13.07 8.15 -3.43
CA PRO A 121 -12.20 8.42 -4.57
C PRO A 121 -10.70 8.38 -4.22
N MET A 122 -10.32 8.88 -3.05
CA MET A 122 -8.93 8.84 -2.58
C MET A 122 -8.45 7.41 -2.35
N SER A 123 -9.26 6.57 -1.69
CA SER A 123 -8.96 5.16 -1.46
C SER A 123 -8.80 4.38 -2.78
N GLN A 124 -9.73 4.58 -3.73
CA GLN A 124 -9.64 3.97 -5.05
C GLN A 124 -8.37 4.36 -5.80
N LYS A 125 -7.96 5.64 -5.73
CA LYS A 125 -6.72 6.10 -6.36
C LYS A 125 -5.49 5.47 -5.69
N ALA A 126 -5.42 5.42 -4.37
CA ALA A 126 -4.34 4.77 -3.64
C ALA A 126 -4.21 3.29 -4.05
N GLY A 127 -5.32 2.54 -4.14
CA GLY A 127 -5.33 1.16 -4.62
C GLY A 127 -4.82 1.03 -6.06
N VAL A 128 -5.22 1.94 -6.95
CA VAL A 128 -4.71 1.96 -8.35
C VAL A 128 -3.20 2.20 -8.39
N LEU A 129 -2.65 3.06 -7.53
CA LEU A 129 -1.20 3.30 -7.46
C LEU A 129 -0.45 2.04 -7.04
N VAL A 130 -0.90 1.34 -5.99
CA VAL A 130 -0.30 0.07 -5.54
C VAL A 130 -0.29 -0.95 -6.68
N LYS A 131 -1.43 -1.17 -7.32
CA LYS A 131 -1.57 -2.10 -8.45
C LYS A 131 -0.61 -1.78 -9.61
N ARG A 132 -0.53 -0.51 -10.00
CA ARG A 132 0.37 -0.06 -11.09
C ARG A 132 1.83 -0.18 -10.72
N ALA A 133 2.21 0.09 -9.47
CA ALA A 133 3.59 -0.04 -9.00
C ALA A 133 4.06 -1.50 -9.09
N ILE A 134 3.24 -2.45 -8.65
CA ILE A 134 3.55 -3.88 -8.76
C ILE A 134 3.56 -4.35 -10.21
N PHE A 135 2.61 -3.91 -11.04
CA PHE A 135 2.63 -4.19 -12.47
C PHE A 135 3.95 -3.74 -13.12
N ALA A 136 4.41 -2.51 -12.79
CA ALA A 136 5.67 -1.97 -13.29
C ALA A 136 6.88 -2.84 -12.86
N TYR A 137 6.91 -3.31 -11.62
CA TYR A 137 7.96 -4.21 -11.13
C TYR A 137 7.97 -5.54 -11.88
N VAL A 138 6.83 -6.21 -11.97
CA VAL A 138 6.70 -7.55 -12.61
C VAL A 138 7.10 -7.49 -14.08
N ASN A 139 6.67 -6.45 -14.79
CA ASN A 139 6.94 -6.29 -16.23
C ASN A 139 8.26 -5.56 -16.52
N ARG A 140 8.99 -5.10 -15.49
CA ARG A 140 10.20 -4.28 -15.62
C ARG A 140 9.98 -3.03 -16.47
N ASP A 141 8.82 -2.42 -16.30
CA ASP A 141 8.36 -1.27 -17.06
C ASP A 141 8.64 0.01 -16.28
N THR A 142 9.74 0.69 -16.66
CA THR A 142 10.17 1.93 -16.01
C THR A 142 9.25 3.11 -16.34
N GLU A 143 8.59 3.11 -17.51
CA GLU A 143 7.64 4.17 -17.87
C GLU A 143 6.37 4.05 -17.02
N ALA A 144 5.85 2.82 -16.84
CA ALA A 144 4.73 2.57 -15.94
C ALA A 144 5.07 2.98 -14.49
N ALA A 145 6.29 2.69 -14.02
CA ALA A 145 6.75 3.10 -12.69
C ALA A 145 6.82 4.63 -12.54
N GLN A 146 7.35 5.35 -13.53
CA GLN A 146 7.36 6.82 -13.55
C GLN A 146 5.96 7.42 -13.54
N ALA A 147 5.02 6.78 -14.25
CA ALA A 147 3.62 7.20 -14.25
C ALA A 147 2.97 7.07 -12.85
N VAL A 148 3.34 6.06 -12.05
CA VAL A 148 2.89 5.94 -10.65
C VAL A 148 3.37 7.13 -9.83
N ILE A 149 4.65 7.48 -9.93
CA ILE A 149 5.24 8.61 -9.19
C ILE A 149 4.52 9.92 -9.54
N ALA A 150 4.19 10.13 -10.82
CA ALA A 150 3.48 11.34 -11.25
C ALA A 150 2.00 11.38 -10.80
N LEU A 151 1.35 10.22 -10.63
CA LEU A 151 -0.05 10.14 -10.19
C LEU A 151 -0.24 10.39 -8.70
N ASP A 152 0.80 10.31 -7.90
CA ASP A 152 0.78 10.56 -6.46
C ASP A 152 0.29 11.98 -6.14
N ASP A 153 0.67 12.96 -6.94
CA ASP A 153 0.20 14.36 -6.83
C ASP A 153 -1.34 14.48 -6.78
N GLU A 154 -2.07 13.53 -7.41
CA GLU A 154 -3.54 13.51 -7.39
C GLU A 154 -4.08 13.04 -6.03
N VAL A 155 -3.42 12.09 -5.37
CA VAL A 155 -3.78 11.63 -4.01
C VAL A 155 -3.49 12.73 -3.00
N ASP A 156 -2.36 13.38 -3.13
CA ASP A 156 -1.96 14.54 -2.34
C ASP A 156 -2.96 15.71 -2.46
N ALA A 157 -3.43 15.98 -3.67
CA ALA A 157 -4.44 17.02 -3.90
C ALA A 157 -5.77 16.68 -3.21
N LEU A 158 -6.21 15.41 -3.28
CA LEU A 158 -7.40 14.95 -2.58
C LEU A 158 -7.25 15.05 -1.06
N PHE A 159 -6.11 14.63 -0.51
CA PHE A 159 -5.82 14.78 0.91
C PHE A 159 -5.94 16.23 1.38
N ARG A 160 -5.34 17.17 0.63
CA ARG A 160 -5.41 18.60 0.96
C ARG A 160 -6.84 19.14 0.93
N THR A 161 -7.64 18.71 -0.05
CA THR A 161 -9.06 19.10 -0.17
C THR A 161 -9.87 18.56 1.00
N ILE A 162 -9.81 17.25 1.25
CA ILE A 162 -10.53 16.58 2.35
C ILE A 162 -10.16 17.21 3.70
N LYS A 163 -8.87 17.40 3.95
CA LYS A 163 -8.39 18.05 5.17
C LYS A 163 -8.95 19.47 5.32
N GLY A 164 -8.97 20.26 4.25
CA GLY A 164 -9.52 21.62 4.28
C GLY A 164 -11.00 21.64 4.65
N GLU A 165 -11.81 20.81 4.03
CA GLU A 165 -13.24 20.68 4.30
C GLU A 165 -13.54 20.23 5.74
N LEU A 166 -12.76 19.26 6.24
CA LEU A 166 -12.92 18.77 7.62
C LEU A 166 -12.52 19.80 8.66
N VAL A 167 -11.49 20.63 8.39
CA VAL A 167 -11.12 21.75 9.25
C VAL A 167 -12.22 22.82 9.30
N GLU A 168 -12.86 23.12 8.17
CA GLU A 168 -14.01 24.04 8.10
C GLU A 168 -15.21 23.46 8.88
N LEU A 169 -15.45 22.16 8.77
CA LEU A 169 -16.51 21.46 9.51
C LEU A 169 -16.30 21.60 11.03
N ILE A 170 -15.09 21.35 11.53
CA ILE A 170 -14.72 21.51 12.95
C ILE A 170 -14.96 22.95 13.42
N ALA A 171 -14.61 23.94 12.60
CA ALA A 171 -14.78 25.35 12.92
C ALA A 171 -16.29 25.75 13.00
N GLY A 172 -17.12 25.11 12.17
CA GLY A 172 -18.56 25.37 12.11
C GLY A 172 -19.39 24.60 13.14
N ASN A 173 -18.99 23.40 13.50
CA ASN A 173 -19.74 22.53 14.41
C ASN A 173 -18.78 21.69 15.29
N ARG A 174 -18.71 22.04 16.58
CA ARG A 174 -17.85 21.34 17.54
C ARG A 174 -18.32 19.91 17.85
N ASP A 175 -19.59 19.61 17.69
CA ASP A 175 -20.14 18.29 17.98
C ASP A 175 -19.67 17.23 16.94
N GLU A 176 -19.18 17.68 15.79
CA GLU A 176 -18.64 16.83 14.72
C GLU A 176 -17.09 16.75 14.76
N ALA A 177 -16.44 17.39 15.71
CA ALA A 177 -14.98 17.52 15.75
C ALA A 177 -14.27 16.17 15.85
N ASP A 178 -14.75 15.27 16.73
CA ASP A 178 -14.13 13.95 16.92
C ASP A 178 -14.20 13.13 15.62
N GLN A 179 -15.36 13.10 14.98
CA GLN A 179 -15.54 12.41 13.70
C GLN A 179 -14.69 13.01 12.58
N ALA A 180 -14.58 14.33 12.51
CA ALA A 180 -13.77 15.00 11.51
C ALA A 180 -12.27 14.69 11.71
N ILE A 181 -11.81 14.59 12.95
CA ILE A 181 -10.43 14.18 13.27
C ILE A 181 -10.18 12.74 12.79
N ASP A 182 -11.07 11.81 13.09
CA ASP A 182 -10.96 10.42 12.64
C ASP A 182 -10.88 10.32 11.11
N LEU A 183 -11.70 11.09 10.40
CA LEU A 183 -11.68 11.15 8.93
C LEU A 183 -10.39 11.77 8.38
N ILE A 184 -9.79 12.77 9.04
CA ILE A 184 -8.47 13.32 8.67
C ILE A 184 -7.40 12.25 8.84
N ILE A 185 -7.46 11.45 9.90
CA ILE A 185 -6.50 10.38 10.16
C ILE A 185 -6.63 9.29 9.10
N ILE A 186 -7.85 8.88 8.73
CA ILE A 186 -8.10 7.95 7.63
C ILE A 186 -7.52 8.47 6.32
N ALA A 187 -7.80 9.73 5.96
CA ALA A 187 -7.25 10.34 4.76
C ALA A 187 -5.71 10.35 4.78
N LYS A 188 -5.08 10.57 5.94
CA LYS A 188 -3.62 10.51 6.09
C LYS A 188 -3.07 9.09 5.92
N TYR A 189 -3.79 8.07 6.36
CA TYR A 189 -3.38 6.69 6.10
C TYR A 189 -3.49 6.31 4.62
N LEU A 190 -4.51 6.81 3.91
CA LEU A 190 -4.63 6.61 2.45
C LEU A 190 -3.51 7.31 1.67
N GLU A 191 -3.10 8.52 2.09
CA GLU A 191 -1.93 9.20 1.51
C GLU A 191 -0.66 8.36 1.74
N ARG A 192 -0.45 7.82 2.94
CA ARG A 192 0.70 6.95 3.22
C ARG A 192 0.70 5.67 2.39
N ILE A 193 -0.47 5.10 2.07
CA ILE A 193 -0.57 3.96 1.14
C ILE A 193 -0.03 4.37 -0.24
N ALA A 194 -0.38 5.56 -0.73
CA ALA A 194 0.14 6.09 -1.99
C ALA A 194 1.66 6.34 -1.93
N ASP A 195 2.18 6.94 -0.84
CA ASP A 195 3.61 7.10 -0.60
C ASP A 195 4.36 5.75 -0.72
N HIS A 196 3.83 4.68 -0.10
CA HIS A 196 4.44 3.35 -0.20
C HIS A 196 4.37 2.78 -1.62
N ALA A 197 3.31 3.06 -2.39
CA ALA A 197 3.25 2.67 -3.80
C ALA A 197 4.30 3.41 -4.64
N VAL A 198 4.58 4.68 -4.36
CA VAL A 198 5.67 5.45 -4.98
C VAL A 198 7.02 4.81 -4.66
N ASN A 199 7.28 4.42 -3.41
CA ASN A 199 8.50 3.72 -3.04
C ASN A 199 8.66 2.41 -3.83
N ILE A 200 7.60 1.61 -3.94
CA ILE A 200 7.61 0.38 -4.74
C ILE A 200 7.96 0.68 -6.20
N ALA A 201 7.37 1.73 -6.79
CA ALA A 201 7.67 2.16 -8.17
C ALA A 201 9.14 2.59 -8.33
N GLN A 202 9.71 3.31 -7.37
CA GLN A 202 11.13 3.69 -7.37
C GLN A 202 12.04 2.45 -7.32
N TRP A 203 11.70 1.45 -6.49
CA TRP A 203 12.43 0.19 -6.44
C TRP A 203 12.28 -0.64 -7.72
N ALA A 204 11.13 -0.57 -8.40
CA ALA A 204 10.94 -1.18 -9.72
C ALA A 204 11.89 -0.55 -10.77
N ILE A 205 12.04 0.77 -10.76
CA ILE A 205 13.02 1.47 -11.62
C ILE A 205 14.45 1.03 -11.28
N PHE A 206 14.81 1.00 -9.99
CA PHE A 206 16.13 0.54 -9.54
C PHE A 206 16.44 -0.88 -10.01
N CYS A 207 15.48 -1.80 -9.98
CA CYS A 207 15.66 -3.17 -10.48
C CYS A 207 16.16 -3.21 -11.93
N VAL A 208 15.68 -2.28 -12.77
CA VAL A 208 15.98 -2.23 -14.19
C VAL A 208 17.27 -1.44 -14.46
N THR A 209 17.34 -0.23 -13.93
CA THR A 209 18.40 0.74 -14.25
C THR A 209 19.62 0.60 -13.34
N GLY A 210 19.43 0.23 -12.09
CA GLY A 210 20.44 0.27 -11.02
C GLY A 210 20.63 1.65 -10.40
N GLU A 211 19.82 2.64 -10.79
CA GLU A 211 19.83 3.99 -10.24
C GLU A 211 18.77 4.14 -9.15
N ILE A 212 19.14 4.67 -7.98
CA ILE A 212 18.23 5.00 -6.90
C ILE A 212 17.73 6.41 -7.16
N LEU A 213 16.42 6.54 -7.36
CA LEU A 213 15.78 7.85 -7.41
C LEU A 213 15.66 8.37 -5.96
N GLY A 214 16.32 9.49 -5.68
CA GLY A 214 16.31 10.18 -4.41
C GLY A 214 15.23 11.24 -4.32
#